data_c54b0823f2d360f20dfc8ec0e2ab05d4
#
_entry.id   c54b0823f2d360f20dfc8ec0e2ab05d4
#
_cell.length_a   1.000
_cell.length_b   1.000
_cell.length_c   1.000
_cell.angle_alpha   90.00
_cell.angle_beta   90.00
_cell.angle_gamma   90.00
#
_symmetry.space_group_name_H-M   'P 1'
#
loop_
_entity.id
_entity.type
_entity.pdbx_description
1 polymer ?
#
loop_
_entity_poly.entity_id
_entity_poly.type
_entity_poly.pdbx_seq_one_letter_code
_entity_poly.pdbx_strand_id
1 'polypeptide(L)'
;IETDIGPIETAVYNLGAQIGNHALEDTSHKAFEMGWQLGCFGLYRLAHALIPIMKKRGRGNLLVTSATAAVRGNKGQHSHAAAMGARRMLCQSLNAEFSSAGIHVAHIVVDGLVDAPDTVGKLLGPENFAKIREKLGGDKDGMMLPEKIADTYFHISQQHRSVWTHELDLRSFSDSAWWNS
;
A
#
# COMPACT_ATOMS: atom_id res chain seq x y z
N ILE A 1 -2.67 -14.59 -17.87
CA ILE A 1 -3.94 -13.91 -17.53
C ILE A 1 -4.43 -13.12 -18.75
N GLU A 2 -3.67 -12.14 -19.25
CA GLU A 2 -4.09 -11.29 -20.38
C GLU A 2 -4.48 -12.09 -21.65
N THR A 3 -3.82 -13.21 -21.91
CA THR A 3 -4.06 -14.08 -23.06
C THR A 3 -5.14 -15.12 -22.81
N ASP A 4 -5.23 -15.63 -21.60
CA ASP A 4 -5.99 -16.86 -21.31
C ASP A 4 -7.32 -16.59 -20.58
N ILE A 5 -7.41 -15.44 -19.91
CA ILE A 5 -8.59 -15.04 -19.10
C ILE A 5 -9.22 -13.77 -19.66
N GLY A 6 -8.41 -12.74 -19.89
CA GLY A 6 -8.85 -11.47 -20.41
C GLY A 6 -8.02 -10.27 -19.92
N PRO A 7 -8.37 -9.07 -20.37
CA PRO A 7 -7.62 -7.86 -20.02
C PRO A 7 -7.67 -7.56 -18.53
N ILE A 8 -6.50 -7.25 -17.96
CA ILE A 8 -6.41 -6.74 -16.59
C ILE A 8 -6.77 -5.24 -16.61
N GLU A 9 -7.96 -4.92 -16.12
CA GLU A 9 -8.43 -3.53 -16.02
C GLU A 9 -7.87 -2.83 -14.78
N THR A 10 -7.71 -3.57 -13.68
CA THR A 10 -7.18 -3.04 -12.42
C THR A 10 -6.19 -4.03 -11.82
N ALA A 11 -5.00 -3.55 -11.51
CA ALA A 11 -4.01 -4.28 -10.74
C ALA A 11 -3.84 -3.62 -9.37
N VAL A 12 -3.88 -4.42 -8.31
CA VAL A 12 -3.62 -3.96 -6.93
C VAL A 12 -2.28 -4.51 -6.48
N TYR A 13 -1.32 -3.63 -6.21
CA TYR A 13 -0.06 -4.01 -5.59
C TYR A 13 -0.17 -3.87 -4.08
N ASN A 14 -0.43 -4.98 -3.39
CA ASN A 14 -0.67 -5.04 -1.95
C ASN A 14 0.40 -5.83 -1.20
N LEU A 15 1.58 -5.99 -1.78
CA LEU A 15 2.67 -6.73 -1.14
C LEU A 15 3.31 -5.89 -0.04
N GLY A 16 3.30 -6.41 1.20
CA GLY A 16 3.96 -5.77 2.35
C GLY A 16 5.48 -5.87 2.27
N ALA A 17 6.15 -4.94 2.95
CA ALA A 17 7.61 -4.88 3.07
C ALA A 17 8.05 -4.71 4.52
N GLN A 18 7.15 -4.92 5.49
CA GLN A 18 7.44 -4.79 6.91
C GLN A 18 8.19 -6.03 7.41
N ILE A 19 9.39 -5.82 7.92
CA ILE A 19 10.25 -6.85 8.51
C ILE A 19 10.35 -6.73 10.04
N GLY A 20 9.53 -5.88 10.67
CA GLY A 20 9.56 -5.57 12.09
C GLY A 20 10.39 -4.32 12.41
N ASN A 21 10.46 -3.99 13.69
CA ASN A 21 11.30 -2.92 14.22
C ASN A 21 12.65 -3.49 14.66
N HIS A 22 13.72 -3.03 14.02
CA HIS A 22 15.09 -3.43 14.34
C HIS A 22 15.97 -2.20 14.49
N ALA A 23 16.94 -2.25 15.40
CA ALA A 23 18.00 -1.26 15.44
C ALA A 23 18.83 -1.31 14.13
N LEU A 24 19.55 -0.25 13.83
CA LEU A 24 20.34 -0.19 12.60
C LEU A 24 21.39 -1.31 12.55
N GLU A 25 22.07 -1.51 13.66
CA GLU A 25 23.10 -2.53 13.85
C GLU A 25 22.57 -3.97 13.77
N ASP A 26 21.28 -4.18 14.06
CA ASP A 26 20.61 -5.49 14.01
C ASP A 26 19.95 -5.77 12.65
N THR A 27 19.94 -4.79 11.75
CA THR A 27 19.35 -4.93 10.42
C THR A 27 20.40 -5.44 9.43
N SER A 28 20.34 -6.72 9.07
CA SER A 28 21.26 -7.26 8.07
C SER A 28 21.02 -6.64 6.68
N HIS A 29 22.08 -6.56 5.87
CA HIS A 29 21.96 -6.11 4.48
C HIS A 29 20.93 -6.90 3.70
N LYS A 30 20.86 -8.23 3.91
CA LYS A 30 19.87 -9.12 3.28
C LYS A 30 18.43 -8.75 3.68
N ALA A 31 18.18 -8.44 4.94
CA ALA A 31 16.86 -8.04 5.41
C ALA A 31 16.46 -6.68 4.81
N PHE A 32 17.39 -5.72 4.78
CA PHE A 32 17.16 -4.42 4.15
C PHE A 32 16.83 -4.57 2.66
N GLU A 33 17.64 -5.33 1.93
CA GLU A 33 17.45 -5.61 0.51
C GLU A 33 16.11 -6.29 0.24
N MET A 34 15.73 -7.28 1.04
CA MET A 34 14.44 -7.97 0.90
C MET A 34 13.27 -7.00 1.07
N GLY A 35 13.34 -6.07 2.05
CA GLY A 35 12.33 -5.02 2.21
C GLY A 35 12.18 -4.16 0.96
N TRP A 36 13.29 -3.78 0.32
CA TRP A 36 13.29 -3.02 -0.92
C TRP A 36 12.77 -3.85 -2.11
N GLN A 37 13.20 -5.11 -2.23
CA GLN A 37 12.75 -6.03 -3.29
C GLN A 37 11.22 -6.20 -3.27
N LEU A 38 10.63 -6.39 -2.09
CA LEU A 38 9.19 -6.54 -1.92
C LEU A 38 8.45 -5.19 -2.01
N GLY A 39 9.01 -4.15 -1.41
CA GLY A 39 8.35 -2.86 -1.26
C GLY A 39 8.34 -2.02 -2.52
N CYS A 40 9.43 -1.99 -3.27
CA CYS A 40 9.59 -1.11 -4.44
C CYS A 40 9.88 -1.86 -5.73
N PHE A 41 10.90 -2.73 -5.75
CA PHE A 41 11.30 -3.39 -6.98
C PHE A 41 10.23 -4.33 -7.54
N GLY A 42 9.46 -5.02 -6.68
CA GLY A 42 8.32 -5.82 -7.11
C GLY A 42 7.24 -4.99 -7.80
N LEU A 43 6.96 -3.79 -7.30
CA LEU A 43 6.04 -2.84 -7.96
C LEU A 43 6.57 -2.42 -9.34
N TYR A 44 7.87 -2.09 -9.43
CA TYR A 44 8.49 -1.76 -10.71
C TYR A 44 8.33 -2.90 -11.72
N ARG A 45 8.58 -4.15 -11.32
CA ARG A 45 8.42 -5.33 -12.18
C ARG A 45 6.99 -5.51 -12.66
N LEU A 46 6.00 -5.33 -11.77
CA LEU A 46 4.59 -5.38 -12.14
C LEU A 46 4.25 -4.27 -13.15
N ALA A 47 4.63 -3.04 -12.87
CA ALA A 47 4.37 -1.89 -13.73
C ALA A 47 5.04 -2.07 -15.10
N HIS A 48 6.31 -2.51 -15.13
CA HIS A 48 7.06 -2.76 -16.36
C HIS A 48 6.40 -3.81 -17.26
N ALA A 49 5.81 -4.86 -16.66
CA ALA A 49 5.13 -5.90 -17.41
C ALA A 49 3.72 -5.48 -17.89
N LEU A 50 2.98 -4.73 -17.07
CA LEU A 50 1.55 -4.50 -17.28
C LEU A 50 1.23 -3.17 -17.96
N ILE A 51 1.92 -2.08 -17.61
CA ILE A 51 1.63 -0.74 -18.15
C ILE A 51 1.73 -0.68 -19.68
N PRO A 52 2.73 -1.28 -20.35
CA PRO A 52 2.76 -1.28 -21.82
C PRO A 52 1.54 -1.91 -22.49
N ILE A 53 0.96 -2.92 -21.85
CA ILE A 53 -0.25 -3.60 -22.35
C ILE A 53 -1.47 -2.70 -22.12
N MET A 54 -1.64 -2.16 -20.92
CA MET A 54 -2.70 -1.21 -20.60
C MET A 54 -2.63 0.05 -21.49
N LYS A 55 -1.42 0.58 -21.73
CA LYS A 55 -1.20 1.74 -22.61
C LYS A 55 -1.69 1.50 -24.02
N LYS A 56 -1.49 0.32 -24.59
CA LYS A 56 -2.01 -0.04 -25.92
C LYS A 56 -3.54 0.00 -25.98
N ARG A 57 -4.22 -0.28 -24.86
CA ARG A 57 -5.68 -0.20 -24.74
C ARG A 57 -6.18 1.22 -24.41
N GLY A 58 -5.29 2.13 -23.99
CA GLY A 58 -5.60 3.49 -23.56
C GLY A 58 -6.33 3.54 -22.22
N ARG A 59 -6.27 2.48 -21.40
CA ARG A 59 -6.92 2.42 -20.09
C ARG A 59 -6.28 1.36 -19.17
N GLY A 60 -6.34 1.61 -17.88
CA GLY A 60 -5.95 0.69 -16.82
C GLY A 60 -5.75 1.40 -15.49
N ASN A 61 -5.89 0.66 -14.39
CA ASN A 61 -5.64 1.14 -13.04
C ASN A 61 -4.49 0.36 -12.39
N LEU A 62 -3.58 1.07 -11.76
CA LEU A 62 -2.56 0.52 -10.87
C LEU A 62 -2.75 1.13 -9.48
N LEU A 63 -3.36 0.38 -8.58
CA LEU A 63 -3.62 0.81 -7.21
C LEU A 63 -2.56 0.22 -6.29
N VAL A 64 -1.88 1.07 -5.55
CA VAL A 64 -0.69 0.68 -4.80
C VAL A 64 -0.89 0.94 -3.32
N THR A 65 -1.02 -0.13 -2.54
CA THR A 65 -1.07 -0.06 -1.08
C THR A 65 0.28 0.39 -0.54
N SER A 66 0.25 1.32 0.39
CA SER A 66 1.40 1.86 1.08
C SER A 66 1.11 2.02 2.57
N ALA A 67 2.01 2.63 3.27
CA ALA A 67 1.92 2.84 4.71
C ALA A 67 2.44 4.24 5.07
N THR A 68 2.20 4.68 6.29
CA THR A 68 2.74 5.91 6.88
C THR A 68 4.25 6.06 6.68
N ALA A 69 4.96 4.93 6.65
CA ALA A 69 6.41 4.90 6.38
C ALA A 69 6.81 5.49 5.01
N ALA A 70 5.87 5.70 4.09
CA ALA A 70 6.12 6.39 2.82
C ALA A 70 6.26 7.91 2.97
N VAL A 71 5.75 8.47 4.05
CA VAL A 71 5.69 9.92 4.31
C VAL A 71 6.45 10.33 5.56
N ARG A 72 6.88 9.36 6.38
CA ARG A 72 7.62 9.61 7.61
C ARG A 72 8.52 8.41 7.98
N GLY A 73 9.76 8.70 8.40
CA GLY A 73 10.67 7.69 8.96
C GLY A 73 10.48 7.54 10.47
N ASN A 74 10.28 6.32 10.94
CA ASN A 74 10.22 6.01 12.36
C ASN A 74 11.50 5.30 12.82
N LYS A 75 11.85 5.46 14.09
CA LYS A 75 12.94 4.73 14.74
C LYS A 75 12.72 3.22 14.53
N GLY A 76 13.77 2.51 14.14
CA GLY A 76 13.75 1.07 13.92
C GLY A 76 13.05 0.60 12.63
N GLN A 77 12.60 1.51 11.77
CA GLN A 77 11.88 1.17 10.54
C GLN A 77 12.62 1.59 9.26
N HIS A 78 13.94 1.71 9.30
CA HIS A 78 14.70 2.25 8.16
C HIS A 78 14.52 1.46 6.86
N SER A 79 14.47 0.12 6.91
CA SER A 79 14.22 -0.71 5.72
C SER A 79 12.81 -0.47 5.17
N HIS A 80 11.80 -0.46 6.05
CA HIS A 80 10.41 -0.22 5.67
C HIS A 80 10.20 1.18 5.13
N ALA A 81 10.73 2.21 5.81
CA ALA A 81 10.62 3.60 5.37
C ALA A 81 11.30 3.84 4.01
N ALA A 82 12.51 3.29 3.82
CA ALA A 82 13.21 3.40 2.54
C ALA A 82 12.41 2.74 1.40
N ALA A 83 11.87 1.54 1.63
CA ALA A 83 11.08 0.83 0.64
C ALA A 83 9.75 1.53 0.31
N MET A 84 9.04 2.04 1.33
CA MET A 84 7.77 2.74 1.14
C MET A 84 7.95 4.13 0.54
N GLY A 85 8.99 4.87 0.92
CA GLY A 85 9.34 6.15 0.28
C GLY A 85 9.69 5.98 -1.20
N ALA A 86 10.48 4.96 -1.53
CA ALA A 86 10.79 4.61 -2.91
C ALA A 86 9.52 4.22 -3.70
N ARG A 87 8.61 3.45 -3.09
CA ARG A 87 7.30 3.09 -3.68
C ARG A 87 6.49 4.33 -4.03
N ARG A 88 6.41 5.30 -3.11
CA ARG A 88 5.69 6.56 -3.31
C ARG A 88 6.26 7.34 -4.51
N MET A 89 7.58 7.51 -4.57
CA MET A 89 8.22 8.22 -5.67
C MET A 89 8.05 7.49 -7.01
N LEU A 90 8.09 6.15 -7.00
CA LEU A 90 7.81 5.36 -8.19
C LEU A 90 6.38 5.58 -8.69
N CYS A 91 5.37 5.60 -7.80
CA CYS A 91 3.99 5.89 -8.17
C CYS A 91 3.84 7.29 -8.80
N GLN A 92 4.52 8.31 -8.26
CA GLN A 92 4.50 9.66 -8.83
C GLN A 92 5.11 9.69 -10.23
N SER A 93 6.26 9.03 -10.43
CA SER A 93 6.91 8.94 -11.73
C SER A 93 6.03 8.22 -12.76
N LEU A 94 5.44 7.09 -12.39
CA LEU A 94 4.53 6.35 -13.25
C LEU A 94 3.27 7.17 -13.60
N ASN A 95 2.71 7.89 -12.64
CA ASN A 95 1.56 8.77 -12.88
C ASN A 95 1.92 9.91 -13.84
N ALA A 96 3.05 10.56 -13.64
CA ALA A 96 3.51 11.65 -14.48
C ALA A 96 3.73 11.21 -15.95
N GLU A 97 4.23 9.98 -16.15
CA GLU A 97 4.52 9.47 -17.48
C GLU A 97 3.27 8.90 -18.19
N PHE A 98 2.37 8.23 -17.46
CA PHE A 98 1.35 7.39 -18.08
C PHE A 98 -0.10 7.87 -17.90
N SER A 99 -0.36 8.91 -17.10
CA SER A 99 -1.75 9.41 -16.92
C SER A 99 -2.37 9.89 -18.22
N SER A 100 -1.62 10.60 -19.06
CA SER A 100 -2.10 11.03 -20.38
C SER A 100 -2.36 9.88 -21.36
N ALA A 101 -1.77 8.72 -21.11
CA ALA A 101 -2.02 7.49 -21.87
C ALA A 101 -3.20 6.66 -21.32
N GLY A 102 -3.97 7.21 -20.38
CA GLY A 102 -5.15 6.57 -19.82
C GLY A 102 -4.85 5.59 -18.68
N ILE A 103 -3.68 5.67 -18.04
CA ILE A 103 -3.31 4.82 -16.93
C ILE A 103 -3.46 5.59 -15.61
N HIS A 104 -4.37 5.14 -14.76
CA HIS A 104 -4.61 5.69 -13.44
C HIS A 104 -3.69 5.02 -12.42
N VAL A 105 -2.73 5.75 -11.87
CA VAL A 105 -1.84 5.26 -10.81
C VAL A 105 -2.21 5.94 -9.50
N ALA A 106 -2.71 5.16 -8.52
CA ALA A 106 -3.08 5.65 -7.20
C ALA A 106 -2.21 5.03 -6.10
N HIS A 107 -1.63 5.89 -5.26
CA HIS A 107 -0.85 5.55 -4.08
C HIS A 107 -1.71 5.71 -2.83
N ILE A 108 -1.95 4.61 -2.10
CA ILE A 108 -2.91 4.57 -0.99
C ILE A 108 -2.15 4.34 0.31
N VAL A 109 -2.04 5.37 1.13
CA VAL A 109 -1.42 5.30 2.45
C VAL A 109 -2.43 4.73 3.44
N VAL A 110 -2.16 3.54 3.96
CA VAL A 110 -2.94 2.92 5.04
C VAL A 110 -2.29 3.34 6.36
N ASP A 111 -2.89 4.36 6.99
CA ASP A 111 -2.41 4.97 8.25
C ASP A 111 -3.27 4.49 9.42
N GLY A 112 -2.97 3.29 9.90
CA GLY A 112 -3.65 2.69 11.03
C GLY A 112 -3.52 1.17 11.05
N LEU A 113 -4.02 0.58 12.11
CA LEU A 113 -4.00 -0.87 12.29
C LEU A 113 -5.20 -1.50 11.59
N VAL A 114 -4.93 -2.45 10.71
CA VAL A 114 -5.98 -3.19 9.99
C VAL A 114 -6.49 -4.36 10.84
N ASP A 115 -7.81 -4.52 10.95
CA ASP A 115 -8.46 -5.65 11.63
C ASP A 115 -8.38 -6.92 10.76
N ALA A 116 -7.17 -7.48 10.68
CA ALA A 116 -6.84 -8.62 9.85
C ALA A 116 -6.15 -9.72 10.69
N PRO A 117 -6.91 -10.61 11.35
CA PRO A 117 -6.36 -11.64 12.24
C PRO A 117 -5.38 -12.59 11.53
N ASP A 118 -5.62 -12.89 10.26
CA ASP A 118 -4.78 -13.82 9.48
C ASP A 118 -3.43 -13.25 9.05
N THR A 119 -3.25 -11.94 9.09
CA THR A 119 -2.01 -11.25 8.71
C THR A 119 -1.45 -10.45 9.88
N VAL A 120 -2.06 -9.34 10.23
CA VAL A 120 -1.64 -8.46 11.33
C VAL A 120 -1.71 -9.21 12.67
N GLY A 121 -2.74 -10.04 12.88
CA GLY A 121 -2.88 -10.86 14.07
C GLY A 121 -1.76 -11.88 14.22
N LYS A 122 -1.32 -12.52 13.14
CA LYS A 122 -0.17 -13.44 13.15
C LYS A 122 1.14 -12.70 13.40
N LEU A 123 1.31 -11.49 12.88
CA LEU A 123 2.52 -10.68 13.07
C LEU A 123 2.66 -10.20 14.52
N LEU A 124 1.57 -9.76 15.14
CA LEU A 124 1.54 -9.24 16.52
C LEU A 124 1.44 -10.33 17.59
N GLY A 125 1.05 -11.54 17.18
CA GLY A 125 0.65 -12.64 18.05
C GLY A 125 -0.83 -12.55 18.45
N PRO A 126 -1.54 -13.70 18.50
CA PRO A 126 -2.99 -13.75 18.66
C PRO A 126 -3.49 -13.09 19.96
N GLU A 127 -2.76 -13.27 21.07
CA GLU A 127 -3.14 -12.68 22.35
C GLU A 127 -3.04 -11.15 22.36
N ASN A 128 -1.95 -10.60 21.79
CA ASN A 128 -1.76 -9.15 21.69
C ASN A 128 -2.79 -8.55 20.73
N PHE A 129 -3.04 -9.21 19.62
CA PHE A 129 -4.04 -8.76 18.66
C PHE A 129 -5.45 -8.74 19.27
N ALA A 130 -5.82 -9.78 20.05
CA ALA A 130 -7.10 -9.83 20.73
C ALA A 130 -7.27 -8.66 21.71
N LYS A 131 -6.25 -8.34 22.53
CA LYS A 131 -6.25 -7.19 23.44
C LYS A 131 -6.41 -5.85 22.70
N ILE A 132 -5.71 -5.70 21.58
CA ILE A 132 -5.81 -4.49 20.75
C ILE A 132 -7.22 -4.39 20.15
N ARG A 133 -7.75 -5.49 19.64
CA ARG A 133 -9.11 -5.54 19.08
C ARG A 133 -10.18 -5.23 20.10
N GLU A 134 -10.03 -5.71 21.33
CA GLU A 134 -10.92 -5.35 22.46
C GLU A 134 -10.85 -3.84 22.79
N LYS A 135 -9.64 -3.26 22.71
CA LYS A 135 -9.41 -1.85 23.02
C LYS A 135 -9.87 -0.90 21.92
N LEU A 136 -9.63 -1.22 20.66
CA LEU A 136 -9.79 -0.33 19.50
C LEU A 136 -10.84 -0.77 18.50
N GLY A 137 -11.23 -2.05 18.48
CA GLY A 137 -12.15 -2.62 17.50
C GLY A 137 -13.64 -2.41 17.83
N GLY A 138 -14.48 -3.00 17.01
CA GLY A 138 -15.94 -2.92 17.13
C GLY A 138 -16.43 -1.48 17.04
N ASP A 139 -17.36 -1.12 17.90
CA ASP A 139 -18.03 0.20 17.94
C ASP A 139 -17.09 1.39 18.21
N LYS A 140 -15.80 1.14 18.48
CA LYS A 140 -14.80 2.20 18.73
C LYS A 140 -14.17 2.73 17.44
N ASP A 141 -14.33 2.00 16.33
CA ASP A 141 -13.80 2.36 15.01
C ASP A 141 -12.30 2.77 15.01
N GLY A 142 -11.52 2.16 15.91
CA GLY A 142 -10.08 2.41 16.03
C GLY A 142 -9.23 1.44 15.23
N MET A 143 -9.85 0.47 14.55
CA MET A 143 -9.20 -0.45 13.62
C MET A 143 -9.85 -0.33 12.24
N MET A 144 -9.02 -0.40 11.20
CA MET A 144 -9.49 -0.32 9.82
C MET A 144 -10.05 -1.66 9.37
N LEU A 145 -11.29 -1.69 8.91
CA LEU A 145 -11.93 -2.89 8.40
C LEU A 145 -11.47 -3.17 6.95
N PRO A 146 -10.96 -4.38 6.63
CA PRO A 146 -10.48 -4.72 5.29
C PRO A 146 -11.50 -4.48 4.19
N GLU A 147 -12.78 -4.78 4.44
CA GLU A 147 -13.87 -4.56 3.49
C GLU A 147 -14.10 -3.07 3.21
N LYS A 148 -13.89 -2.18 4.19
CA LYS A 148 -14.03 -0.74 3.99
C LYS A 148 -12.85 -0.14 3.24
N ILE A 149 -11.65 -0.72 3.45
CA ILE A 149 -10.51 -0.42 2.60
C ILE A 149 -10.80 -0.85 1.16
N ALA A 150 -11.32 -2.06 0.95
CA ALA A 150 -11.66 -2.58 -0.37
C ALA A 150 -12.74 -1.74 -1.09
N ASP A 151 -13.76 -1.27 -0.38
CA ASP A 151 -14.78 -0.34 -0.92
C ASP A 151 -14.11 0.93 -1.50
N THR A 152 -13.09 1.46 -0.81
CA THR A 152 -12.34 2.64 -1.27
C THR A 152 -11.52 2.32 -2.53
N TYR A 153 -10.86 1.17 -2.58
CA TYR A 153 -10.11 0.74 -3.78
C TYR A 153 -11.02 0.58 -4.98
N PHE A 154 -12.19 -0.03 -4.77
CA PHE A 154 -13.18 -0.15 -5.82
C PHE A 154 -13.65 1.22 -6.32
N HIS A 155 -13.97 2.13 -5.41
CA HIS A 155 -14.35 3.49 -5.77
C HIS A 155 -13.27 4.19 -6.62
N ILE A 156 -12.00 4.12 -6.20
CA ILE A 156 -10.88 4.72 -6.95
C ILE A 156 -10.76 4.12 -8.35
N SER A 157 -10.95 2.80 -8.48
CA SER A 157 -10.86 2.12 -9.78
C SER A 157 -11.95 2.54 -10.77
N GLN A 158 -13.06 3.13 -10.29
CA GLN A 158 -14.21 3.55 -11.08
C GLN A 158 -14.23 5.07 -11.33
N GLN A 159 -13.25 5.82 -10.84
CA GLN A 159 -13.25 7.27 -10.98
C GLN A 159 -13.18 7.71 -12.44
N HIS A 160 -13.95 8.76 -12.76
CA HIS A 160 -13.85 9.40 -14.06
C HIS A 160 -12.49 10.08 -14.23
N ARG A 161 -11.89 9.98 -15.42
CA ARG A 161 -10.53 10.46 -15.71
C ARG A 161 -10.29 11.96 -15.47
N SER A 162 -11.34 12.77 -15.37
CA SER A 162 -11.21 14.20 -15.03
C SER A 162 -10.94 14.47 -13.55
N VAL A 163 -11.05 13.45 -12.68
CA VAL A 163 -10.91 13.59 -11.21
C VAL A 163 -10.22 12.37 -10.60
N TRP A 164 -9.15 11.90 -11.19
CA TRP A 164 -8.38 10.77 -10.66
C TRP A 164 -7.65 11.14 -9.38
N THR A 165 -7.83 10.33 -8.36
CA THR A 165 -7.07 10.39 -7.10
C THR A 165 -5.69 9.78 -7.33
N HIS A 166 -4.62 10.57 -7.18
CA HIS A 166 -3.26 10.04 -7.25
C HIS A 166 -2.74 9.53 -5.91
N GLU A 167 -2.98 10.29 -4.83
CA GLU A 167 -2.58 9.90 -3.48
C GLU A 167 -3.72 10.15 -2.50
N LEU A 168 -3.97 9.20 -1.61
CA LEU A 168 -4.90 9.38 -0.52
C LEU A 168 -4.40 8.67 0.73
N ASP A 169 -4.92 9.10 1.87
CA ASP A 169 -4.61 8.65 3.19
C ASP A 169 -5.88 8.04 3.83
N LEU A 170 -5.81 6.77 4.20
CA LEU A 170 -6.89 6.06 4.89
C LEU A 170 -6.49 5.84 6.34
N ARG A 171 -7.41 6.18 7.26
CA ARG A 171 -7.22 5.98 8.69
C ARG A 171 -8.51 5.61 9.38
N SER A 172 -8.39 5.02 10.55
CA SER A 172 -9.50 4.77 11.45
C SER A 172 -9.96 6.06 12.15
N PHE A 173 -11.24 6.12 12.52
CA PHE A 173 -11.88 7.28 13.14
C PHE A 173 -11.20 7.72 14.44
N SER A 174 -10.85 6.79 15.32
CA SER A 174 -10.35 7.10 16.67
C SER A 174 -8.82 7.02 16.78
N ASP A 175 -8.08 6.86 15.68
CA ASP A 175 -6.62 6.84 15.69
C ASP A 175 -6.03 8.24 15.41
N SER A 176 -4.82 8.49 15.89
CA SER A 176 -4.12 9.75 15.66
C SER A 176 -3.48 9.76 14.28
N ALA A 177 -3.66 10.87 13.57
CA ALA A 177 -3.03 11.07 12.27
C ALA A 177 -1.50 11.06 12.39
N TRP A 178 -0.81 10.53 11.38
CA TRP A 178 0.66 10.43 11.35
C TRP A 178 1.38 11.80 11.48
N TRP A 179 0.73 12.88 11.13
CA TRP A 179 1.28 14.24 11.29
C TRP A 179 1.04 14.87 12.67
N ASN A 180 0.27 14.21 13.52
CA ASN A 180 -0.05 14.67 14.88
C ASN A 180 0.67 13.86 15.96
N SER A 181 1.58 12.94 15.62
CA SER A 181 2.27 12.04 16.55
C SER A 181 3.78 12.23 16.56
#